data_bfef94303015e6fa690db2b3bfeb5b15
#
_entry.id   bfef94303015e6fa690db2b3bfeb5b15
#
_cell.length_a   1.000
_cell.length_b   1.000
_cell.length_c   1.000
_cell.angle_alpha   90.00
_cell.angle_beta   90.00
_cell.angle_gamma   90.00
#
_symmetry.space_group_name_H-M   'P 1'
#
loop_
_entity.id
_entity.type
_entity.pdbx_description
1 polymer ?
#
loop_
_entity_poly.entity_id
_entity_poly.type
_entity_poly.pdbx_seq_one_letter_code
_entity_poly.pdbx_strand_id
1 'polypeptide(L)'
;MAKFIRYFIALLIFPLSAQEIIIGKELISPGIDIVFEGAPKDSIYPSGNYLAENETDIHLEMLANWATNNPFGFPEGGFVAYLDVQVLIKNQNGESKKIKLSPHINLIDSLHYAKNIKLP
;
A
#
# COMPACT_ATOMS: atom_id res chain seq x y z
N MET A 1 21.94 -1.70 56.73
CA MET A 1 21.38 -0.73 55.79
C MET A 1 20.98 -1.44 54.50
N ALA A 2 19.69 -1.65 54.25
CA ALA A 2 19.21 -2.25 53.03
C ALA A 2 19.24 -1.21 51.90
N LYS A 3 20.05 -1.42 50.86
CA LYS A 3 20.02 -0.60 49.66
C LYS A 3 18.87 -1.06 48.79
N PHE A 4 17.80 -0.27 48.74
CA PHE A 4 16.72 -0.46 47.77
C PHE A 4 17.22 -0.05 46.38
N ILE A 5 17.49 -1.04 45.52
CA ILE A 5 17.74 -0.80 44.10
C ILE A 5 16.36 -0.60 43.47
N ARG A 6 16.02 0.64 43.14
CA ARG A 6 14.85 0.94 42.32
C ARG A 6 15.20 0.63 40.88
N TYR A 7 14.66 -0.46 40.37
CA TYR A 7 14.67 -0.71 38.90
C TYR A 7 13.69 0.23 38.25
N PHE A 8 14.23 1.18 37.48
CA PHE A 8 13.43 2.03 36.61
C PHE A 8 13.20 1.24 35.33
N ILE A 9 12.04 0.60 35.18
CA ILE A 9 11.60 0.01 33.92
C ILE A 9 11.14 1.16 33.04
N ALA A 10 12.02 1.63 32.15
CA ALA A 10 11.63 2.51 31.08
C ALA A 10 10.81 1.69 30.08
N LEU A 11 9.49 1.83 30.12
CA LEU A 11 8.61 1.30 29.08
C LEU A 11 8.83 2.15 27.84
N LEU A 12 9.67 1.66 26.92
CA LEU A 12 9.84 2.25 25.60
C LEU A 12 8.55 1.96 24.82
N ILE A 13 7.62 2.89 24.88
CA ILE A 13 6.46 2.90 23.98
C ILE A 13 6.99 3.34 22.62
N PHE A 14 7.31 2.37 21.77
CA PHE A 14 7.51 2.67 20.36
C PHE A 14 6.14 3.07 19.79
N PRO A 15 6.02 4.24 19.13
CA PRO A 15 4.82 4.50 18.36
C PRO A 15 4.71 3.39 17.34
N LEU A 16 3.60 2.66 17.35
CA LEU A 16 3.21 1.78 16.25
C LEU A 16 3.04 2.70 15.05
N SER A 17 4.13 2.92 14.32
CA SER A 17 4.03 3.47 12.97
C SER A 17 3.18 2.48 12.20
N ALA A 18 2.07 2.95 11.68
CA ALA A 18 1.19 2.17 10.87
C ALA A 18 2.00 1.65 9.67
N GLN A 19 2.32 0.35 9.69
CA GLN A 19 3.12 -0.31 8.68
C GLN A 19 2.23 -0.71 7.51
N GLU A 20 2.76 -0.59 6.31
CA GLU A 20 2.19 -1.21 5.14
C GLU A 20 2.14 -2.72 5.35
N ILE A 21 1.01 -3.31 5.00
CA ILE A 21 0.79 -4.74 5.08
C ILE A 21 0.77 -5.29 3.67
N ILE A 22 1.67 -6.21 3.37
CA ILE A 22 1.65 -6.93 2.10
C ILE A 22 0.45 -7.88 2.11
N ILE A 23 -0.46 -7.67 1.17
CA ILE A 23 -1.65 -8.50 0.97
C ILE A 23 -1.32 -9.69 0.08
N GLY A 24 -0.49 -9.51 -0.93
CA GLY A 24 -0.08 -10.57 -1.84
C GLY A 24 1.01 -10.15 -2.81
N LYS A 25 1.67 -11.14 -3.38
CA LYS A 25 2.68 -10.98 -4.43
C LYS A 25 2.42 -11.96 -5.54
N GLU A 26 2.53 -11.51 -6.78
CA GLU A 26 2.39 -12.36 -7.95
C GLU A 26 3.36 -11.95 -9.05
N LEU A 27 3.82 -12.94 -9.81
CA LEU A 27 4.50 -12.73 -11.08
C LEU A 27 3.51 -12.98 -12.22
N ILE A 28 3.21 -11.93 -12.97
CA ILE A 28 2.30 -12.03 -14.12
C ILE A 28 3.14 -12.17 -15.40
N SER A 29 2.88 -13.25 -16.11
CA SER A 29 3.49 -13.45 -17.45
C SER A 29 3.01 -12.35 -18.42
N PRO A 30 3.91 -11.74 -19.21
CA PRO A 30 5.28 -12.19 -19.47
C PRO A 30 6.39 -11.45 -18.70
N GLY A 31 6.22 -11.09 -17.46
CA GLY A 31 7.34 -10.55 -16.70
C GLY A 31 7.02 -9.27 -15.92
N ILE A 32 5.86 -9.22 -15.30
CA ILE A 32 5.45 -8.14 -14.42
C ILE A 32 5.37 -8.67 -12.98
N ASP A 33 6.16 -8.10 -12.11
CA ASP A 33 6.06 -8.33 -10.67
C ASP A 33 4.97 -7.44 -10.09
N ILE A 34 4.02 -8.03 -9.39
CA ILE A 34 2.95 -7.32 -8.71
C ILE A 34 3.03 -7.56 -7.21
N VAL A 35 2.90 -6.48 -6.45
CA VAL A 35 2.76 -6.51 -5.01
C VAL A 35 1.50 -5.73 -4.65
N PHE A 36 0.60 -6.36 -3.90
CA PHE A 36 -0.55 -5.69 -3.31
C PHE A 36 -0.27 -5.34 -1.86
N GLU A 37 -0.55 -4.11 -1.50
CA GLU A 37 -0.30 -3.58 -0.17
C GLU A 37 -1.51 -2.80 0.35
N GLY A 38 -1.66 -2.80 1.66
CA GLY A 38 -2.60 -1.94 2.37
C GLY A 38 -1.83 -1.04 3.33
N ALA A 39 -1.98 0.25 3.18
CA ALA A 39 -1.48 1.23 4.12
C ALA A 39 -2.64 1.83 4.93
N PRO A 40 -2.40 2.37 6.13
CA PRO A 40 -3.48 2.91 6.95
C PRO A 40 -4.19 4.05 6.26
N LYS A 41 -3.54 5.03 5.79
CA LYS A 41 -4.04 6.13 4.97
C LYS A 41 -2.89 7.01 4.53
N ASP A 42 -3.07 7.66 3.41
CA ASP A 42 -2.05 8.51 2.84
C ASP A 42 -2.64 9.80 2.27
N SER A 43 -1.84 10.84 2.28
CA SER A 43 -2.18 12.10 1.61
C SER A 43 -1.75 12.00 0.15
N ILE A 44 -2.71 12.10 -0.75
CA ILE A 44 -2.47 11.99 -2.19
C ILE A 44 -2.52 13.37 -2.82
N TYR A 45 -1.60 13.64 -3.73
CA TYR A 45 -1.55 14.88 -4.49
C TYR A 45 -1.78 14.65 -5.99
N PRO A 46 -2.47 15.57 -6.69
CA PRO A 46 -3.13 16.77 -6.16
C PRO A 46 -4.35 16.43 -5.29
N SER A 47 -4.57 17.23 -4.26
CA SER A 47 -5.76 17.11 -3.40
C SER A 47 -7.03 17.42 -4.19
N GLY A 48 -8.16 16.81 -3.79
CA GLY A 48 -9.48 17.05 -4.38
C GLY A 48 -9.97 15.99 -5.36
N ASN A 49 -9.08 15.17 -5.92
CA ASN A 49 -9.46 14.05 -6.79
C ASN A 49 -9.58 12.72 -6.07
N TYR A 50 -9.32 12.71 -4.77
CA TYR A 50 -9.25 11.52 -3.94
C TYR A 50 -10.02 11.70 -2.66
N LEU A 51 -10.45 10.59 -2.07
CA LEU A 51 -11.08 10.60 -0.76
C LEU A 51 -10.12 11.20 0.27
N ALA A 52 -10.62 12.13 1.08
CA ALA A 52 -9.81 12.77 2.12
C ALA A 52 -9.30 11.74 3.14
N GLU A 53 -8.15 12.02 3.73
CA GLU A 53 -7.54 11.11 4.70
C GLU A 53 -8.46 10.77 5.86
N ASN A 54 -9.17 11.75 6.41
CA ASN A 54 -10.11 11.57 7.52
C ASN A 54 -11.37 10.76 7.17
N GLU A 55 -11.65 10.55 5.89
CA GLU A 55 -12.77 9.74 5.38
C GLU A 55 -12.31 8.36 4.88
N THR A 56 -11.01 8.11 4.91
CA THR A 56 -10.38 6.91 4.37
C THR A 56 -10.21 5.85 5.45
N ASP A 57 -10.59 4.62 5.15
CA ASP A 57 -10.36 3.47 6.01
C ASP A 57 -9.01 2.82 5.70
N ILE A 58 -8.65 2.73 4.44
CA ILE A 58 -7.39 2.13 3.97
C ILE A 58 -6.91 2.78 2.68
N HIS A 59 -5.60 2.92 2.55
CA HIS A 59 -4.94 3.22 1.30
C HIS A 59 -4.51 1.91 0.65
N LEU A 60 -5.17 1.53 -0.45
CA LEU A 60 -4.90 0.29 -1.15
C LEU A 60 -3.96 0.56 -2.32
N GLU A 61 -2.89 -0.20 -2.39
CA GLU A 61 -1.83 -0.04 -3.38
C GLU A 61 -1.59 -1.30 -4.19
N MET A 62 -1.17 -1.12 -5.43
CA MET A 62 -0.61 -2.15 -6.27
C MET A 62 0.67 -1.62 -6.92
N LEU A 63 1.79 -2.20 -6.55
CA LEU A 63 3.05 -1.97 -7.23
C LEU A 63 3.12 -2.91 -8.43
N ALA A 64 3.39 -2.38 -9.60
CA ALA A 64 3.57 -3.13 -10.83
C ALA A 64 4.88 -2.71 -11.50
N ASN A 65 5.84 -3.60 -11.46
CA ASN A 65 7.19 -3.33 -11.92
C ASN A 65 7.67 -4.42 -12.89
N TRP A 66 8.52 -4.05 -13.82
CA TRP A 66 9.11 -5.00 -14.72
C TRP A 66 10.03 -5.98 -13.96
N ALA A 67 9.79 -7.26 -14.14
CA ALA A 67 10.59 -8.32 -13.54
C ALA A 67 11.95 -8.46 -14.23
N THR A 68 12.88 -9.12 -13.53
CA THR A 68 14.15 -9.59 -14.14
C THR A 68 13.84 -10.44 -15.36
N ASN A 69 14.60 -10.25 -16.42
CA ASN A 69 14.45 -11.02 -17.66
C ASN A 69 13.08 -10.90 -18.34
N ASN A 70 12.39 -9.77 -18.19
CA ASN A 70 11.18 -9.54 -18.99
C ASN A 70 11.53 -9.56 -20.50
N PRO A 71 10.64 -10.12 -21.35
CA PRO A 71 10.96 -10.33 -22.76
C PRO A 71 10.99 -9.05 -23.59
N PHE A 72 10.60 -7.92 -23.03
CA PHE A 72 10.50 -6.64 -23.72
C PHE A 72 11.76 -5.79 -23.61
N GLY A 73 12.75 -6.21 -22.80
CA GLY A 73 13.98 -5.45 -22.58
C GLY A 73 13.82 -4.21 -21.72
N PHE A 74 12.72 -4.08 -20.97
CA PHE A 74 12.56 -2.99 -20.02
C PHE A 74 13.46 -3.18 -18.79
N PRO A 75 13.96 -2.09 -18.20
CA PRO A 75 14.75 -2.18 -16.98
C PRO A 75 13.99 -2.85 -15.84
N GLU A 76 14.64 -3.79 -15.17
CA GLU A 76 14.12 -4.42 -13.96
C GLU A 76 13.72 -3.35 -12.93
N GLY A 77 12.57 -3.53 -12.31
CA GLY A 77 12.04 -2.61 -11.31
C GLY A 77 11.37 -1.36 -11.89
N GLY A 78 11.40 -1.15 -13.20
CA GLY A 78 10.71 -0.04 -13.85
C GLY A 78 9.19 -0.15 -13.73
N PHE A 79 8.53 0.97 -13.53
CA PHE A 79 7.06 1.02 -13.41
C PHE A 79 6.36 0.58 -14.70
N VAL A 80 5.37 -0.27 -14.57
CA VAL A 80 4.52 -0.70 -15.69
C VAL A 80 3.38 0.27 -15.85
N ALA A 81 3.48 1.16 -16.85
CA ALA A 81 2.48 2.18 -17.12
C ALA A 81 1.24 1.61 -17.85
N TYR A 82 0.16 2.39 -17.80
CA TYR A 82 -1.08 2.17 -18.58
C TYR A 82 -1.86 0.90 -18.23
N LEU A 83 -1.66 0.31 -17.07
CA LEU A 83 -2.52 -0.79 -16.62
C LEU A 83 -3.91 -0.26 -16.22
N ASP A 84 -4.95 -0.99 -16.59
CA ASP A 84 -6.30 -0.77 -16.07
C ASP A 84 -6.52 -1.68 -14.85
N VAL A 85 -6.30 -1.10 -13.67
CA VAL A 85 -6.33 -1.85 -12.43
C VAL A 85 -7.68 -1.70 -11.76
N GLN A 86 -8.41 -2.80 -11.66
CA GLN A 86 -9.69 -2.87 -10.98
C GLN A 86 -9.60 -3.86 -9.81
N VAL A 87 -10.11 -3.45 -8.66
CA VAL A 87 -10.12 -4.26 -7.45
C VAL A 87 -11.55 -4.47 -6.98
N LEU A 88 -11.88 -5.70 -6.65
CA LEU A 88 -13.15 -6.05 -6.01
C LEU A 88 -12.87 -6.36 -4.53
N ILE A 89 -13.50 -5.58 -3.65
CA ILE A 89 -13.40 -5.76 -2.20
C ILE A 89 -14.72 -6.33 -1.71
N LYS A 90 -14.63 -7.42 -0.94
CA LYS A 90 -15.80 -8.07 -0.32
C LYS A 90 -15.60 -8.12 1.19
N ASN A 91 -16.66 -7.87 1.94
CA ASN A 91 -16.67 -8.11 3.36
C ASN A 91 -17.26 -9.50 3.69
N GLN A 92 -17.23 -9.85 4.97
CA GLN A 92 -17.75 -11.15 5.44
C GLN A 92 -19.26 -11.33 5.24
N ASN A 93 -20.00 -10.23 5.14
CA ASN A 93 -21.45 -10.24 4.92
C ASN A 93 -21.85 -10.37 3.44
N GLY A 94 -20.87 -10.45 2.55
CA GLY A 94 -21.10 -10.56 1.11
C GLY A 94 -21.29 -9.21 0.40
N GLU A 95 -21.22 -8.11 1.12
CA GLU A 95 -21.21 -6.79 0.50
C GLU A 95 -19.90 -6.58 -0.26
N SER A 96 -19.99 -5.97 -1.44
CA SER A 96 -18.83 -5.77 -2.29
C SER A 96 -18.74 -4.35 -2.85
N LYS A 97 -17.54 -3.94 -3.15
CA LYS A 97 -17.24 -2.65 -3.77
C LYS A 97 -16.17 -2.83 -4.85
N LYS A 98 -16.45 -2.35 -6.05
CA LYS A 98 -15.50 -2.35 -7.16
C LYS A 98 -14.82 -0.98 -7.25
N ILE A 99 -13.51 -0.97 -7.32
CA ILE A 99 -12.69 0.23 -7.30
C ILE A 99 -11.66 0.16 -8.41
N LYS A 100 -11.44 1.30 -9.07
CA LYS A 100 -10.33 1.47 -10.00
C LYS A 100 -9.18 2.17 -9.29
N LEU A 101 -7.98 1.57 -9.32
CA LEU A 101 -6.77 2.19 -8.83
C LEU A 101 -6.18 3.09 -9.92
N SER A 102 -5.64 4.20 -9.52
CA SER A 102 -5.01 5.18 -10.41
C SER A 102 -3.52 5.31 -10.11
N PRO A 103 -2.68 5.55 -11.13
CA PRO A 103 -1.27 5.78 -10.90
C PRO A 103 -1.05 7.09 -10.16
N HIS A 104 -0.24 7.05 -9.14
CA HIS A 104 0.21 8.24 -8.42
C HIS A 104 1.59 8.03 -7.80
N ILE A 105 2.16 9.10 -7.33
CA ILE A 105 3.41 9.13 -6.60
C ILE A 105 3.18 9.83 -5.27
N ASN A 106 3.72 9.29 -4.20
CA ASN A 106 3.81 10.00 -2.93
C ASN A 106 5.28 10.40 -2.64
N LEU A 107 5.49 11.05 -1.50
CA LEU A 107 6.81 11.61 -1.18
C LEU A 107 7.88 10.55 -0.85
N ILE A 108 7.48 9.33 -0.51
CA ILE A 108 8.35 8.26 -0.04
C ILE A 108 8.44 7.14 -1.08
N ASP A 109 7.33 6.81 -1.70
CA ASP A 109 7.25 5.71 -2.65
C ASP A 109 7.35 6.20 -4.09
N SER A 110 7.85 5.33 -4.95
CA SER A 110 7.87 5.56 -6.38
C SER A 110 6.45 5.47 -6.98
N LEU A 111 6.33 5.56 -8.29
CA LEU A 111 5.06 5.40 -9.00
C LEU A 111 4.42 4.05 -8.70
N HIS A 112 3.15 4.06 -8.38
CA HIS A 112 2.33 2.88 -8.12
C HIS A 112 0.85 3.19 -8.40
N TYR A 113 0.03 2.15 -8.47
CA TYR A 113 -1.43 2.29 -8.60
C TYR A 113 -2.06 2.21 -7.21
N ALA A 114 -2.86 3.21 -6.84
CA ALA A 114 -3.49 3.19 -5.54
C ALA A 114 -4.76 4.02 -5.45
N LYS A 115 -5.44 3.90 -4.32
CA LYS A 115 -6.57 4.73 -3.97
C LYS A 115 -6.82 4.71 -2.46
N ASN A 116 -7.19 5.86 -1.92
CA ASN A 116 -7.81 5.95 -0.60
C ASN A 116 -9.24 5.44 -0.70
N ILE A 117 -9.62 4.50 0.12
CA ILE A 117 -10.93 3.87 0.05
C ILE A 117 -11.64 3.82 1.40
N LYS A 118 -12.96 3.84 1.31
CA LYS A 118 -13.85 3.47 2.39
C LYS A 118 -14.33 2.04 2.14
N LEU A 119 -14.13 1.17 3.13
CA LEU A 119 -14.52 -0.23 3.04
C LEU A 119 -16.05 -0.40 2.97
N PRO A 120 -16.54 -1.44 2.34
CA PRO A 120 -17.96 -1.76 2.32
C PRO A 120 -18.50 -2.19 3.70
#